data_863cc26e978ac6541a63830ab7650fac
#
_entry.id   863cc26e978ac6541a63830ab7650fac
#
_cell.length_a   1.000
_cell.length_b   1.000
_cell.length_c   1.000
_cell.angle_alpha   90.00
_cell.angle_beta   90.00
_cell.angle_gamma   90.00
#
_symmetry.space_group_name_H-M   'P 1'
#
loop_
_entity.id
_entity.type
_entity.pdbx_description
1 polymer ?
#
loop_
_entity_poly.entity_id
_entity_poly.type
_entity_poly.pdbx_seq_one_letter_code
_entity_poly.pdbx_strand_id
1 'polypeptide(L)'
;MAATPFEFKKKNAIKAKKNVKRSPFFSALKKEWTSGLRSNSFIKLFGILVVIMPMAIYLLCKIYASMKLSYLGNQMTVCFTVMIMLMILLMTNIEIASVYSRDGASSYLNKVQPAPYALLLFSKLFFPMLIALIGTAFTTVIFSGFTSLSKTDSAFVGISVYAVYLFHLFSAAESDIMNPQYKKYATFNDQSSNPNEAMSAILSILASALVFILALLLSLKSNQGVWLKIAVVTAALAAFKVFTYLSKIKAFYKEKQ
;
A
#
# COMPACT_ATOMS: atom_id res chain seq x y z
N MET A 1 4.64 38.92 51.92
CA MET A 1 3.87 38.77 50.65
C MET A 1 3.27 37.38 50.66
N ALA A 2 1.94 37.27 50.87
CA ALA A 2 1.25 35.99 50.91
C ALA A 2 0.88 35.57 49.49
N ALA A 3 1.29 34.34 49.09
CA ALA A 3 0.93 33.79 47.81
C ALA A 3 -0.58 33.48 47.78
N THR A 4 -1.29 34.02 46.80
CA THR A 4 -2.71 33.73 46.58
C THR A 4 -2.88 32.26 46.15
N PRO A 5 -3.83 31.52 46.76
CA PRO A 5 -4.07 30.15 46.34
C PRO A 5 -4.68 30.10 44.94
N PHE A 6 -4.11 29.27 44.09
CA PHE A 6 -4.65 28.97 42.76
C PHE A 6 -6.03 28.31 42.92
N GLU A 7 -7.10 29.03 42.64
CA GLU A 7 -8.43 28.44 42.51
C GLU A 7 -8.52 27.62 41.22
N PHE A 8 -8.49 26.28 41.39
CA PHE A 8 -8.88 25.39 40.33
C PHE A 8 -10.37 25.56 40.03
N LYS A 9 -10.71 26.31 38.98
CA LYS A 9 -12.07 26.32 38.41
C LYS A 9 -12.47 24.86 38.18
N LYS A 10 -13.45 24.34 38.92
CA LYS A 10 -14.12 23.06 38.64
C LYS A 10 -14.59 23.09 37.18
N LYS A 11 -13.84 22.45 36.27
CA LYS A 11 -14.32 22.17 34.92
C LYS A 11 -15.56 21.30 35.08
N ASN A 12 -16.68 21.77 34.53
CA ASN A 12 -17.94 21.05 34.44
C ASN A 12 -17.67 19.57 34.17
N ALA A 13 -18.18 18.68 35.03
CA ALA A 13 -18.03 17.24 34.90
C ALA A 13 -18.40 16.86 33.44
N ILE A 14 -17.42 16.46 32.68
CA ILE A 14 -17.62 15.93 31.32
C ILE A 14 -18.53 14.72 31.53
N LYS A 15 -19.80 14.83 31.13
CA LYS A 15 -20.77 13.73 31.16
C LYS A 15 -20.05 12.53 30.53
N ALA A 16 -19.77 11.50 31.36
CA ALA A 16 -19.10 10.29 30.92
C ALA A 16 -19.88 9.75 29.71
N LYS A 17 -19.31 9.90 28.53
CA LYS A 17 -19.89 9.37 27.31
C LYS A 17 -20.07 7.88 27.53
N LYS A 18 -21.33 7.41 27.53
CA LYS A 18 -21.69 6.00 27.68
C LYS A 18 -20.68 5.14 26.90
N ASN A 19 -19.92 4.30 27.60
CA ASN A 19 -18.90 3.45 27.01
C ASN A 19 -19.57 2.47 26.04
N VAL A 20 -19.71 2.87 24.79
CA VAL A 20 -20.17 1.98 23.71
C VAL A 20 -19.04 0.97 23.51
N LYS A 21 -19.26 -0.29 23.85
CA LYS A 21 -18.34 -1.41 23.56
C LYS A 21 -18.14 -1.48 22.04
N ARG A 22 -17.10 -0.84 21.52
CA ARG A 22 -16.72 -0.92 20.12
C ARG A 22 -15.86 -2.16 19.91
N SER A 23 -16.04 -2.81 18.75
CA SER A 23 -15.13 -3.88 18.34
C SER A 23 -13.67 -3.37 18.34
N PRO A 24 -12.71 -4.13 18.83
CA PRO A 24 -11.28 -3.76 18.85
C PRO A 24 -10.77 -3.34 17.47
N PHE A 25 -11.25 -3.99 16.42
CA PHE A 25 -10.90 -3.67 15.03
C PHE A 25 -11.32 -2.25 14.63
N PHE A 26 -12.58 -1.89 14.86
CA PHE A 26 -13.04 -0.53 14.52
C PHE A 26 -12.36 0.56 15.35
N SER A 27 -11.97 0.25 16.58
CA SER A 27 -11.20 1.17 17.40
C SER A 27 -9.79 1.38 16.85
N ALA A 28 -9.12 0.31 16.41
CA ALA A 28 -7.83 0.36 15.74
C ALA A 28 -7.90 1.12 14.41
N LEU A 29 -8.88 0.81 13.57
CA LEU A 29 -9.08 1.53 12.30
C LEU A 29 -9.32 3.03 12.52
N LYS A 30 -10.12 3.42 13.53
CA LYS A 30 -10.34 4.83 13.85
C LYS A 30 -9.04 5.52 14.29
N LYS A 31 -8.19 4.83 15.07
CA LYS A 31 -6.87 5.33 15.45
C LYS A 31 -6.00 5.57 14.23
N GLU A 32 -5.90 4.59 13.34
CA GLU A 32 -5.08 4.68 12.12
C GLU A 32 -5.60 5.78 11.18
N TRP A 33 -6.92 5.90 11.00
CA TRP A 33 -7.53 6.97 10.22
C TRP A 33 -7.15 8.35 10.73
N THR A 34 -7.33 8.58 12.03
CA THR A 34 -6.98 9.88 12.65
C THR A 34 -5.49 10.17 12.61
N SER A 35 -4.65 9.16 12.78
CA SER A 35 -3.19 9.28 12.69
C SER A 35 -2.75 9.61 11.27
N GLY A 36 -3.27 8.89 10.27
CA GLY A 36 -2.93 9.09 8.87
C GLY A 36 -3.35 10.46 8.33
N LEU A 37 -4.50 10.98 8.77
CA LEU A 37 -4.92 12.34 8.43
C LEU A 37 -4.03 13.41 9.08
N ARG A 38 -3.65 13.22 10.35
CA ARG A 38 -2.77 14.18 11.06
C ARG A 38 -1.36 14.23 10.48
N SER A 39 -0.83 13.09 10.02
CA SER A 39 0.51 13.00 9.41
C SER A 39 0.54 13.36 7.93
N ASN A 40 -0.59 13.75 7.34
CA ASN A 40 -0.76 13.97 5.90
C ASN A 40 -0.40 12.74 5.02
N SER A 41 -0.08 11.59 5.59
CA SER A 41 0.33 10.41 4.82
C SER A 41 -0.79 9.91 3.91
N PHE A 42 -2.03 9.86 4.40
CA PHE A 42 -3.18 9.46 3.58
C PHE A 42 -3.51 10.47 2.48
N ILE A 43 -3.31 11.76 2.75
CA ILE A 43 -3.53 12.82 1.74
C ILE A 43 -2.50 12.70 0.62
N LYS A 44 -1.23 12.47 0.95
CA LYS A 44 -0.16 12.22 -0.03
C LYS A 44 -0.45 10.96 -0.84
N LEU A 45 -0.78 9.85 -0.17
CA LEU A 45 -1.08 8.58 -0.81
C LEU A 45 -2.28 8.70 -1.77
N PHE A 46 -3.36 9.36 -1.32
CA PHE A 46 -4.53 9.63 -2.14
C PHE A 46 -4.16 10.50 -3.36
N GLY A 47 -3.40 11.57 -3.15
CA GLY A 47 -2.94 12.46 -4.22
C GLY A 47 -2.12 11.69 -5.27
N ILE A 48 -1.19 10.84 -4.85
CA ILE A 48 -0.37 10.04 -5.77
C ILE A 48 -1.23 9.02 -6.54
N LEU A 49 -2.07 8.25 -5.85
CA LEU A 49 -2.76 7.11 -6.45
C LEU A 49 -4.06 7.47 -7.16
N VAL A 50 -4.79 8.49 -6.70
CA VAL A 50 -6.10 8.84 -7.26
C VAL A 50 -6.03 10.04 -8.20
N VAL A 51 -4.97 10.87 -8.11
CA VAL A 51 -4.82 12.04 -8.98
C VAL A 51 -3.62 11.87 -9.92
N ILE A 52 -2.40 11.71 -9.39
CA ILE A 52 -1.19 11.71 -10.21
C ILE A 52 -1.11 10.48 -11.11
N MET A 53 -1.35 9.28 -10.59
CA MET A 53 -1.25 8.04 -11.35
C MET A 53 -2.24 8.00 -12.53
N PRO A 54 -3.56 8.24 -12.35
CA PRO A 54 -4.50 8.28 -13.46
C PRO A 54 -4.16 9.36 -14.50
N MET A 55 -3.72 10.54 -14.05
CA MET A 55 -3.32 11.63 -14.94
C MET A 55 -2.08 11.27 -15.76
N ALA A 56 -1.07 10.66 -15.15
CA ALA A 56 0.13 10.20 -15.84
C ALA A 56 -0.21 9.14 -16.90
N ILE A 57 -1.06 8.15 -16.55
CA ILE A 57 -1.49 7.11 -17.48
C ILE A 57 -2.33 7.69 -18.62
N TYR A 58 -3.23 8.63 -18.32
CA TYR A 58 -3.98 9.34 -19.36
C TYR A 58 -3.06 10.05 -20.36
N LEU A 59 -2.08 10.81 -19.87
CA LEU A 59 -1.12 11.52 -20.72
C LEU A 59 -0.30 10.56 -21.59
N LEU A 60 0.21 9.47 -21.01
CA LEU A 60 0.94 8.44 -21.74
C LEU A 60 0.08 7.83 -22.85
N CYS A 61 -1.14 7.43 -22.55
CA CYS A 61 -2.05 6.87 -23.55
C CYS A 61 -2.35 7.87 -24.67
N LYS A 62 -2.51 9.16 -24.36
CA LYS A 62 -2.71 10.22 -25.38
C LYS A 62 -1.48 10.40 -26.27
N ILE A 63 -0.28 10.39 -25.69
CA ILE A 63 0.97 10.46 -26.47
C ILE A 63 1.06 9.28 -27.41
N TYR A 64 0.83 8.04 -26.93
CA TYR A 64 0.90 6.85 -27.77
C TYR A 64 -0.19 6.82 -28.83
N ALA A 65 -1.40 7.29 -28.57
CA ALA A 65 -2.47 7.40 -29.54
C ALA A 65 -2.15 8.38 -30.69
N SER A 66 -1.29 9.40 -30.44
CA SER A 66 -0.83 10.32 -31.50
C SER A 66 0.25 9.71 -32.40
N MET A 67 0.89 8.62 -31.98
CA MET A 67 1.91 7.91 -32.73
C MET A 67 1.24 6.85 -33.63
N LYS A 68 1.52 6.87 -34.91
CA LYS A 68 1.07 5.82 -35.86
C LYS A 68 1.92 4.56 -35.69
N LEU A 69 1.71 3.82 -34.62
CA LEU A 69 2.51 2.66 -34.26
C LEU A 69 2.06 1.41 -35.03
N SER A 70 3.01 0.55 -35.37
CA SER A 70 2.74 -0.80 -35.83
C SER A 70 2.06 -1.62 -34.74
N TYR A 71 1.54 -2.80 -35.11
CA TYR A 71 0.95 -3.74 -34.14
C TYR A 71 1.90 -4.04 -32.95
N LEU A 72 3.15 -4.32 -33.23
CA LEU A 72 4.17 -4.60 -32.23
C LEU A 72 4.43 -3.37 -31.33
N GLY A 73 4.48 -2.18 -31.92
CA GLY A 73 4.59 -0.93 -31.17
C GLY A 73 3.43 -0.71 -30.21
N ASN A 74 2.20 -1.03 -30.62
CA ASN A 74 1.03 -0.94 -29.74
C ASN A 74 1.11 -1.91 -28.55
N GLN A 75 1.59 -3.15 -28.76
CA GLN A 75 1.79 -4.10 -27.67
C GLN A 75 2.86 -3.62 -26.67
N MET A 76 3.97 -3.10 -27.18
CA MET A 76 5.03 -2.54 -26.34
C MET A 76 4.55 -1.35 -25.51
N THR A 77 3.77 -0.43 -26.09
CA THR A 77 3.23 0.73 -25.37
C THR A 77 2.25 0.34 -24.26
N VAL A 78 1.42 -0.68 -24.50
CA VAL A 78 0.53 -1.25 -23.48
C VAL A 78 1.34 -1.82 -22.32
N CYS A 79 2.33 -2.69 -22.59
CA CYS A 79 3.16 -3.28 -21.54
C CYS A 79 3.96 -2.22 -20.78
N PHE A 80 4.48 -1.20 -21.48
CA PHE A 80 5.21 -0.09 -20.86
C PHE A 80 4.31 0.78 -19.98
N THR A 81 3.08 1.04 -20.42
CA THR A 81 2.11 1.78 -19.58
C THR A 81 1.79 1.03 -18.29
N VAL A 82 1.62 -0.29 -18.36
CA VAL A 82 1.41 -1.14 -17.20
C VAL A 82 2.63 -1.12 -16.28
N MET A 83 3.84 -1.12 -16.82
CA MET A 83 5.07 -0.98 -16.02
C MET A 83 5.10 0.34 -15.26
N ILE A 84 4.81 1.47 -15.90
CA ILE A 84 4.76 2.78 -15.24
C ILE A 84 3.67 2.81 -14.16
N MET A 85 2.48 2.26 -14.46
CA MET A 85 1.40 2.15 -13.48
C MET A 85 1.84 1.35 -12.24
N LEU A 86 2.52 0.22 -12.44
CA LEU A 86 3.10 -0.59 -11.37
C LEU A 86 4.19 0.19 -10.60
N MET A 87 5.10 0.86 -11.29
CA MET A 87 6.16 1.63 -10.62
C MET A 87 5.57 2.68 -9.68
N ILE A 88 4.62 3.50 -10.15
CA ILE A 88 3.98 4.52 -9.31
C ILE A 88 3.28 3.87 -8.11
N LEU A 89 2.55 2.79 -8.34
CA LEU A 89 1.78 2.11 -7.30
C LEU A 89 2.69 1.44 -6.27
N LEU A 90 3.71 0.70 -6.70
CA LEU A 90 4.60 -0.04 -5.79
C LEU A 90 5.53 0.87 -4.99
N MET A 91 5.93 2.02 -5.55
CA MET A 91 6.73 3.02 -4.83
C MET A 91 6.01 3.56 -3.58
N THR A 92 4.69 3.56 -3.55
CA THR A 92 3.94 3.95 -2.33
C THR A 92 4.15 2.98 -1.17
N ASN A 93 4.54 1.72 -1.44
CA ASN A 93 4.83 0.73 -0.41
C ASN A 93 6.17 0.92 0.30
N ILE A 94 7.01 1.87 -0.14
CA ILE A 94 8.25 2.23 0.58
C ILE A 94 7.91 2.67 2.01
N GLU A 95 6.86 3.47 2.18
CA GLU A 95 6.40 3.89 3.51
C GLU A 95 5.85 2.72 4.36
N ILE A 96 5.36 1.66 3.72
CA ILE A 96 4.87 0.45 4.41
C ILE A 96 6.02 -0.37 4.98
N ALA A 97 7.20 -0.33 4.36
CA ALA A 97 8.39 -1.02 4.84
C ALA A 97 8.96 -0.47 6.16
N SER A 98 8.34 0.57 6.71
CA SER A 98 8.67 1.16 8.02
C SER A 98 7.45 1.37 8.91
N VAL A 99 6.28 0.87 8.53
CA VAL A 99 5.00 1.18 9.17
C VAL A 99 4.93 0.77 10.64
N TYR A 100 5.61 -0.30 11.03
CA TYR A 100 5.70 -0.78 12.41
C TYR A 100 6.88 -0.16 13.17
N SER A 101 8.00 0.04 12.48
CA SER A 101 9.19 0.69 13.03
C SER A 101 8.92 2.15 13.42
N ARG A 102 8.03 2.85 12.70
CA ARG A 102 7.61 4.24 13.00
C ARG A 102 6.94 4.40 14.36
N ASP A 103 6.42 3.34 14.97
CA ASP A 103 5.94 3.41 16.36
C ASP A 103 7.07 3.71 17.36
N GLY A 104 8.33 3.50 16.95
CA GLY A 104 9.51 3.86 17.75
C GLY A 104 9.45 3.34 19.18
N ALA A 105 9.73 4.22 20.15
CA ALA A 105 9.68 3.90 21.57
C ALA A 105 8.28 3.51 22.06
N SER A 106 7.19 3.91 21.37
CA SER A 106 5.82 3.58 21.77
C SER A 106 5.36 2.18 21.32
N SER A 107 6.19 1.47 20.57
CA SER A 107 5.88 0.12 20.05
C SER A 107 5.50 -0.89 21.16
N TYR A 108 6.06 -0.72 22.38
CA TYR A 108 5.73 -1.57 23.52
C TYR A 108 4.26 -1.45 23.95
N LEU A 109 3.62 -0.28 23.74
CA LEU A 109 2.21 -0.07 24.08
C LEU A 109 1.28 -0.99 23.26
N ASN A 110 1.68 -1.36 22.06
CA ASN A 110 0.92 -2.29 21.24
C ASN A 110 0.88 -3.70 21.84
N LYS A 111 1.88 -4.06 22.67
CA LYS A 111 1.95 -5.37 23.35
C LYS A 111 1.05 -5.43 24.61
N VAL A 112 0.76 -4.29 25.21
CA VAL A 112 -0.04 -4.18 26.43
C VAL A 112 -1.53 -4.03 26.13
N GLN A 113 -1.90 -3.75 24.87
CA GLN A 113 -3.31 -3.60 24.49
C GLN A 113 -4.03 -4.96 24.50
N PRO A 114 -5.26 -5.03 25.07
CA PRO A 114 -6.03 -6.27 25.15
C PRO A 114 -6.67 -6.69 23.82
N ALA A 115 -6.08 -6.32 22.70
CA ALA A 115 -6.54 -6.65 21.35
C ALA A 115 -5.61 -7.67 20.68
N PRO A 116 -6.12 -8.57 19.84
CA PRO A 116 -5.28 -9.48 19.07
C PRO A 116 -4.28 -8.69 18.23
N TYR A 117 -3.00 -8.96 18.43
CA TYR A 117 -1.93 -8.18 17.81
C TYR A 117 -1.97 -8.20 16.27
N ALA A 118 -2.28 -9.37 15.69
CA ALA A 118 -2.45 -9.49 14.24
C ALA A 118 -3.49 -8.51 13.68
N LEU A 119 -4.54 -8.23 14.44
CA LEU A 119 -5.59 -7.29 14.09
C LEU A 119 -5.10 -5.85 14.11
N LEU A 120 -4.26 -5.49 15.10
CA LEU A 120 -3.64 -4.16 15.18
C LEU A 120 -2.67 -3.93 14.02
N LEU A 121 -1.87 -4.93 13.67
CA LEU A 121 -0.95 -4.83 12.53
C LEU A 121 -1.70 -4.72 11.21
N PHE A 122 -2.76 -5.50 11.02
CA PHE A 122 -3.56 -5.46 9.80
C PHE A 122 -4.30 -4.11 9.65
N SER A 123 -4.73 -3.50 10.74
CA SER A 123 -5.42 -2.19 10.68
C SER A 123 -4.56 -1.08 10.08
N LYS A 124 -3.23 -1.14 10.22
CA LYS A 124 -2.29 -0.19 9.61
C LYS A 124 -2.21 -0.32 8.09
N LEU A 125 -2.43 -1.53 7.56
CA LEU A 125 -2.38 -1.81 6.13
C LEU A 125 -3.72 -1.55 5.43
N PHE A 126 -4.82 -1.51 6.17
CA PHE A 126 -6.18 -1.45 5.61
C PHE A 126 -6.42 -0.21 4.73
N PHE A 127 -6.07 0.98 5.21
CA PHE A 127 -6.30 2.22 4.46
C PHE A 127 -5.40 2.35 3.22
N PRO A 128 -4.09 2.05 3.28
CA PRO A 128 -3.26 1.96 2.07
C PRO A 128 -3.83 1.00 1.03
N MET A 129 -4.31 -0.18 1.44
CA MET A 129 -4.95 -1.15 0.53
C MET A 129 -6.22 -0.57 -0.12
N LEU A 130 -7.07 0.09 0.66
CA LEU A 130 -8.32 0.67 0.16
C LEU A 130 -8.05 1.82 -0.83
N ILE A 131 -7.14 2.73 -0.50
CA ILE A 131 -6.77 3.85 -1.37
C ILE A 131 -6.15 3.35 -2.67
N ALA A 132 -5.27 2.35 -2.59
CA ALA A 132 -4.67 1.72 -3.76
C ALA A 132 -5.70 1.01 -4.64
N LEU A 133 -6.70 0.34 -4.05
CA LEU A 133 -7.80 -0.27 -4.80
C LEU A 133 -8.58 0.78 -5.60
N ILE A 134 -8.97 1.88 -4.94
CA ILE A 134 -9.69 2.98 -5.59
C ILE A 134 -8.86 3.59 -6.71
N GLY A 135 -7.59 3.91 -6.44
CA GLY A 135 -6.68 4.50 -7.43
C GLY A 135 -6.44 3.57 -8.62
N THR A 136 -6.20 2.28 -8.38
CA THR A 136 -6.01 1.28 -9.44
C THR A 136 -7.28 1.11 -10.27
N ALA A 137 -8.45 1.00 -9.65
CA ALA A 137 -9.72 0.88 -10.35
C ALA A 137 -9.99 2.10 -11.26
N PHE A 138 -9.80 3.31 -10.71
CA PHE A 138 -9.98 4.55 -11.47
C PHE A 138 -9.00 4.66 -12.65
N THR A 139 -7.72 4.34 -12.41
CA THR A 139 -6.69 4.32 -13.48
C THR A 139 -7.00 3.28 -14.55
N THR A 140 -7.49 2.10 -14.16
CA THR A 140 -7.88 1.04 -15.11
C THR A 140 -9.04 1.46 -16.01
N VAL A 141 -10.02 2.20 -15.48
CA VAL A 141 -11.11 2.75 -16.30
C VAL A 141 -10.57 3.73 -17.36
N ILE A 142 -9.69 4.63 -16.95
CA ILE A 142 -9.03 5.57 -17.89
C ILE A 142 -8.20 4.77 -18.92
N PHE A 143 -7.37 3.85 -18.48
CA PHE A 143 -6.54 3.00 -19.34
C PHE A 143 -7.38 2.27 -20.39
N SER A 144 -8.52 1.68 -20.02
CA SER A 144 -9.42 0.96 -20.93
C SER A 144 -10.06 1.85 -22.00
N GLY A 145 -10.21 3.14 -21.73
CA GLY A 145 -10.78 4.10 -22.68
C GLY A 145 -9.80 4.58 -23.76
N PHE A 146 -8.49 4.41 -23.56
CA PHE A 146 -7.45 4.99 -24.42
C PHE A 146 -6.46 3.96 -24.98
N THR A 147 -6.61 2.68 -24.66
CA THR A 147 -5.77 1.59 -25.19
C THR A 147 -6.52 0.79 -26.23
N SER A 148 -5.76 0.05 -27.07
CA SER A 148 -6.31 -0.89 -28.04
C SER A 148 -6.79 -2.22 -27.44
N LEU A 149 -6.66 -2.41 -26.13
CA LEU A 149 -7.11 -3.61 -25.45
C LEU A 149 -8.65 -3.68 -25.32
N SER A 150 -9.16 -4.90 -25.28
CA SER A 150 -10.56 -5.12 -24.90
C SER A 150 -10.83 -4.64 -23.47
N LYS A 151 -12.09 -4.28 -23.18
CA LYS A 151 -12.48 -3.87 -21.80
C LYS A 151 -12.21 -4.98 -20.78
N THR A 152 -12.39 -6.24 -21.18
CA THR A 152 -12.11 -7.42 -20.36
C THR A 152 -10.61 -7.57 -20.07
N ASP A 153 -9.76 -7.44 -21.09
CA ASP A 153 -8.31 -7.50 -20.90
C ASP A 153 -7.81 -6.33 -20.04
N SER A 154 -8.36 -5.14 -20.22
CA SER A 154 -8.06 -3.99 -19.36
C SER A 154 -8.45 -4.24 -17.90
N ALA A 155 -9.57 -4.90 -17.63
CA ALA A 155 -9.96 -5.29 -16.27
C ALA A 155 -8.96 -6.31 -15.69
N PHE A 156 -8.49 -7.29 -16.48
CA PHE A 156 -7.44 -8.22 -16.03
C PHE A 156 -6.10 -7.52 -15.77
N VAL A 157 -5.76 -6.47 -16.51
CA VAL A 157 -4.61 -5.59 -16.19
C VAL A 157 -4.80 -4.96 -14.81
N GLY A 158 -5.95 -4.36 -14.54
CA GLY A 158 -6.23 -3.76 -13.23
C GLY A 158 -6.13 -4.76 -12.07
N ILE A 159 -6.70 -5.97 -12.24
CA ILE A 159 -6.59 -7.06 -11.26
C ILE A 159 -5.13 -7.47 -11.05
N SER A 160 -4.36 -7.62 -12.15
CA SER A 160 -2.94 -7.97 -12.07
C SER A 160 -2.13 -6.93 -11.30
N VAL A 161 -2.32 -5.65 -11.64
CA VAL A 161 -1.61 -4.53 -11.01
C VAL A 161 -1.92 -4.46 -9.51
N TYR A 162 -3.18 -4.58 -9.13
CA TYR A 162 -3.57 -4.58 -7.73
C TYR A 162 -3.06 -5.83 -6.98
N ALA A 163 -3.07 -6.99 -7.61
CA ALA A 163 -2.52 -8.21 -7.01
C ALA A 163 -1.01 -8.10 -6.76
N VAL A 164 -0.23 -7.59 -7.71
CA VAL A 164 1.20 -7.32 -7.54
C VAL A 164 1.43 -6.30 -6.41
N TYR A 165 0.59 -5.26 -6.33
CA TYR A 165 0.63 -4.31 -5.23
C TYR A 165 0.43 -4.99 -3.88
N LEU A 166 -0.59 -5.84 -3.73
CA LEU A 166 -0.84 -6.55 -2.48
C LEU A 166 0.35 -7.45 -2.11
N PHE A 167 0.87 -8.21 -3.07
CA PHE A 167 2.06 -9.04 -2.85
C PHE A 167 3.22 -8.21 -2.29
N HIS A 168 3.52 -7.07 -2.91
CA HIS A 168 4.60 -6.19 -2.50
C HIS A 168 4.33 -5.50 -1.16
N LEU A 169 3.10 -5.04 -0.91
CA LEU A 169 2.67 -4.43 0.35
C LEU A 169 2.90 -5.37 1.53
N PHE A 170 2.43 -6.62 1.43
CA PHE A 170 2.62 -7.61 2.50
C PHE A 170 4.09 -8.04 2.63
N SER A 171 4.88 -8.01 1.54
CA SER A 171 6.30 -8.26 1.59
C SER A 171 7.06 -7.14 2.31
N ALA A 172 6.73 -5.88 2.03
CA ALA A 172 7.30 -4.72 2.71
C ALA A 172 6.95 -4.70 4.20
N ALA A 173 5.69 -4.95 4.54
CA ALA A 173 5.23 -5.05 5.93
C ALA A 173 5.91 -6.20 6.68
N GLU A 174 6.08 -7.37 6.05
CA GLU A 174 6.79 -8.50 6.63
C GLU A 174 8.26 -8.18 6.90
N SER A 175 8.94 -7.49 5.97
CA SER A 175 10.33 -7.08 6.15
C SER A 175 10.51 -6.18 7.37
N ASP A 176 9.56 -5.28 7.63
CA ASP A 176 9.59 -4.39 8.79
C ASP A 176 9.34 -5.15 10.12
N ILE A 177 8.49 -6.18 10.12
CA ILE A 177 8.28 -7.04 11.30
C ILE A 177 9.52 -7.88 11.60
N MET A 178 10.15 -8.44 10.57
CA MET A 178 11.31 -9.32 10.72
C MET A 178 12.59 -8.56 11.10
N ASN A 179 12.73 -7.32 10.63
CA ASN A 179 13.89 -6.48 10.88
C ASN A 179 13.46 -5.07 11.32
N PRO A 180 12.87 -4.93 12.53
CA PRO A 180 12.34 -3.65 12.98
C PRO A 180 13.43 -2.64 13.30
N GLN A 181 13.30 -1.43 12.77
CA GLN A 181 14.27 -0.34 12.91
C GLN A 181 13.81 0.72 13.92
N TYR A 182 13.29 0.30 15.09
CA TYR A 182 12.71 1.21 16.11
C TYR A 182 13.64 2.34 16.54
N LYS A 183 14.95 2.07 16.62
CA LYS A 183 15.96 3.06 17.07
C LYS A 183 16.03 4.27 16.15
N LYS A 184 15.81 4.09 14.84
CA LYS A 184 15.84 5.16 13.84
C LYS A 184 14.67 6.15 13.98
N TYR A 185 13.58 5.72 14.60
CA TYR A 185 12.38 6.53 14.82
C TYR A 185 12.22 6.97 16.29
N ALA A 186 13.20 6.66 17.15
CA ALA A 186 13.18 7.04 18.55
C ALA A 186 13.54 8.52 18.79
N THR A 187 14.35 9.09 17.89
CA THR A 187 14.79 10.49 17.96
C THR A 187 14.38 11.26 16.70
N PHE A 188 13.90 12.48 16.86
CA PHE A 188 13.42 13.32 15.74
C PHE A 188 14.50 13.70 14.72
N ASN A 189 15.78 13.54 15.06
CA ASN A 189 16.92 13.98 14.25
C ASN A 189 17.66 12.85 13.51
N ASP A 190 17.21 11.60 13.62
CA ASP A 190 17.90 10.51 12.94
C ASP A 190 17.37 10.35 11.51
N GLN A 191 18.00 11.09 10.57
CA GLN A 191 17.70 11.04 9.13
C GLN A 191 18.36 9.85 8.42
N SER A 192 18.88 8.87 9.15
CA SER A 192 19.51 7.71 8.55
C SER A 192 18.49 6.89 7.74
N SER A 193 18.82 6.56 6.49
CA SER A 193 17.95 5.77 5.60
C SER A 193 17.59 4.42 6.22
N ASN A 194 16.30 4.07 6.22
CA ASN A 194 15.87 2.76 6.65
C ASN A 194 16.20 1.71 5.57
N PRO A 195 16.98 0.66 5.88
CA PRO A 195 17.32 -0.37 4.90
C PRO A 195 16.11 -1.10 4.34
N ASN A 196 15.02 -1.25 5.12
CA ASN A 196 13.79 -1.86 4.65
C ASN A 196 13.10 -1.00 3.58
N GLU A 197 13.13 0.33 3.73
CA GLU A 197 12.59 1.27 2.73
C GLU A 197 13.41 1.22 1.44
N ALA A 198 14.74 1.21 1.54
CA ALA A 198 15.62 1.10 0.37
C ALA A 198 15.41 -0.23 -0.37
N MET A 199 15.30 -1.34 0.36
CA MET A 199 15.03 -2.66 -0.22
C MET A 199 13.65 -2.70 -0.90
N SER A 200 12.63 -2.11 -0.27
CA SER A 200 11.29 -2.00 -0.85
C SER A 200 11.30 -1.20 -2.16
N ALA A 201 12.08 -0.11 -2.23
CA ALA A 201 12.23 0.69 -3.45
C ALA A 201 12.86 -0.13 -4.59
N ILE A 202 13.95 -0.84 -4.32
CA ILE A 202 14.61 -1.70 -5.30
C ILE A 202 13.66 -2.80 -5.80
N LEU A 203 12.96 -3.47 -4.88
CA LEU A 203 11.99 -4.51 -5.22
C LEU A 203 10.82 -3.97 -6.03
N SER A 204 10.39 -2.74 -5.81
CA SER A 204 9.35 -2.08 -6.61
C SER A 204 9.74 -1.95 -8.08
N ILE A 205 10.98 -1.52 -8.34
CA ILE A 205 11.51 -1.38 -9.70
C ILE A 205 11.64 -2.75 -10.36
N LEU A 206 12.27 -3.71 -9.66
CA LEU A 206 12.47 -5.06 -10.17
C LEU A 206 11.15 -5.78 -10.48
N ALA A 207 10.15 -5.69 -9.59
CA ALA A 207 8.85 -6.29 -9.81
C ALA A 207 8.12 -5.68 -11.01
N SER A 208 8.16 -4.35 -11.16
CA SER A 208 7.57 -3.66 -12.31
C SER A 208 8.23 -4.07 -13.63
N ALA A 209 9.56 -4.14 -13.66
CA ALA A 209 10.34 -4.58 -14.83
C ALA A 209 10.06 -6.05 -15.17
N LEU A 210 9.97 -6.92 -14.18
CA LEU A 210 9.68 -8.34 -14.37
C LEU A 210 8.28 -8.54 -14.98
N VAL A 211 7.25 -7.85 -14.47
CA VAL A 211 5.91 -7.92 -15.06
C VAL A 211 5.90 -7.40 -16.49
N PHE A 212 6.63 -6.31 -16.79
CA PHE A 212 6.79 -5.78 -18.15
C PHE A 212 7.39 -6.83 -19.10
N ILE A 213 8.50 -7.43 -18.72
CA ILE A 213 9.19 -8.45 -19.53
C ILE A 213 8.27 -9.65 -19.78
N LEU A 214 7.62 -10.17 -18.74
CA LEU A 214 6.70 -11.30 -18.86
C LEU A 214 5.50 -10.97 -19.74
N ALA A 215 4.88 -9.80 -19.56
CA ALA A 215 3.76 -9.37 -20.38
C ALA A 215 4.16 -9.23 -21.86
N LEU A 216 5.34 -8.64 -22.12
CA LEU A 216 5.84 -8.49 -23.47
C LEU A 216 6.14 -9.84 -24.14
N LEU A 217 6.86 -10.73 -23.47
CA LEU A 217 7.17 -12.06 -23.99
C LEU A 217 5.92 -12.90 -24.29
N LEU A 218 4.93 -12.85 -23.39
CA LEU A 218 3.67 -13.55 -23.59
C LEU A 218 2.85 -12.93 -24.74
N SER A 219 2.85 -11.61 -24.88
CA SER A 219 2.16 -10.90 -25.97
C SER A 219 2.79 -11.19 -27.33
N LEU A 220 4.10 -11.38 -27.40
CA LEU A 220 4.80 -11.77 -28.64
C LEU A 220 4.53 -13.21 -29.05
N LYS A 221 4.34 -14.11 -28.06
CA LYS A 221 4.12 -15.54 -28.34
C LYS A 221 2.65 -15.87 -28.65
N SER A 222 1.71 -15.22 -28.01
CA SER A 222 0.28 -15.50 -28.14
C SER A 222 -0.55 -14.30 -27.74
N ASN A 223 -1.47 -13.88 -28.62
CA ASN A 223 -2.35 -12.73 -28.35
C ASN A 223 -3.55 -13.02 -27.48
N GLN A 224 -3.90 -14.30 -27.29
CA GLN A 224 -5.15 -14.66 -26.63
C GLN A 224 -4.97 -14.88 -25.13
N GLY A 225 -5.69 -14.08 -24.33
CA GLY A 225 -5.81 -14.27 -22.88
C GLY A 225 -4.51 -14.04 -22.10
N VAL A 226 -3.56 -13.24 -22.62
CA VAL A 226 -2.30 -12.92 -21.93
C VAL A 226 -2.57 -12.30 -20.57
N TRP A 227 -3.42 -11.29 -20.53
CA TRP A 227 -3.72 -10.58 -19.30
C TRP A 227 -4.51 -11.42 -18.28
N LEU A 228 -5.36 -12.33 -18.77
CA LEU A 228 -6.01 -13.31 -17.89
C LEU A 228 -4.96 -14.22 -17.21
N LYS A 229 -3.99 -14.75 -17.96
CA LYS A 229 -2.93 -15.61 -17.42
C LYS A 229 -2.11 -14.88 -16.37
N ILE A 230 -1.71 -13.64 -16.65
CA ILE A 230 -0.97 -12.79 -15.72
C ILE A 230 -1.82 -12.51 -14.47
N ALA A 231 -3.11 -12.19 -14.61
CA ALA A 231 -4.00 -11.91 -13.50
C ALA A 231 -4.16 -13.13 -12.57
N VAL A 232 -4.33 -14.31 -13.13
CA VAL A 232 -4.45 -15.56 -12.32
C VAL A 232 -3.17 -15.82 -11.54
N VAL A 233 -2.00 -15.73 -12.19
CA VAL A 233 -0.71 -15.99 -11.53
C VAL A 233 -0.43 -14.95 -10.45
N THR A 234 -0.62 -13.66 -10.75
CA THR A 234 -0.37 -12.60 -9.77
C THR A 234 -1.35 -12.64 -8.60
N ALA A 235 -2.63 -12.96 -8.83
CA ALA A 235 -3.61 -13.15 -7.78
C ALA A 235 -3.28 -14.34 -6.87
N ALA A 236 -2.84 -15.46 -7.44
CA ALA A 236 -2.40 -16.63 -6.68
C ALA A 236 -1.18 -16.30 -5.80
N LEU A 237 -0.18 -15.58 -6.35
CA LEU A 237 0.99 -15.14 -5.60
C LEU A 237 0.61 -14.16 -4.47
N ALA A 238 -0.30 -13.22 -4.72
CA ALA A 238 -0.80 -12.30 -3.70
C ALA A 238 -1.52 -13.04 -2.58
N ALA A 239 -2.42 -13.97 -2.90
CA ALA A 239 -3.13 -14.79 -1.91
C ALA A 239 -2.16 -15.63 -1.06
N PHE A 240 -1.18 -16.26 -1.70
CA PHE A 240 -0.12 -17.01 -1.01
C PHE A 240 0.67 -16.09 -0.05
N LYS A 241 1.03 -14.88 -0.50
CA LYS A 241 1.78 -13.93 0.33
C LYS A 241 0.97 -13.44 1.53
N VAL A 242 -0.31 -13.15 1.36
CA VAL A 242 -1.21 -12.79 2.47
C VAL A 242 -1.27 -13.93 3.50
N PHE A 243 -1.42 -15.16 3.04
CA PHE A 243 -1.46 -16.33 3.92
C PHE A 243 -0.15 -16.50 4.70
N THR A 244 1.00 -16.44 4.04
CA THR A 244 2.32 -16.56 4.69
C THR A 244 2.56 -15.42 5.68
N TYR A 245 2.19 -14.20 5.35
CA TYR A 245 2.28 -13.05 6.25
C TYR A 245 1.46 -13.26 7.53
N LEU A 246 0.18 -13.68 7.41
CA LEU A 246 -0.68 -13.92 8.56
C LEU A 246 -0.17 -15.08 9.44
N SER A 247 0.39 -16.13 8.82
CA SER A 247 0.97 -17.28 9.54
C SER A 247 2.21 -16.86 10.31
N LYS A 248 3.11 -16.08 9.72
CA LYS A 248 4.33 -15.58 10.37
C LYS A 248 4.04 -14.64 11.53
N ILE A 249 3.06 -13.75 11.39
CA ILE A 249 2.64 -12.90 12.51
C ILE A 249 2.20 -13.72 13.70
N LYS A 250 1.38 -14.75 13.48
CA LYS A 250 0.90 -15.61 14.56
C LYS A 250 2.04 -16.35 15.25
N ALA A 251 3.01 -16.86 14.50
CA ALA A 251 4.18 -17.54 15.05
C ALA A 251 5.07 -16.58 15.85
N PHE A 252 5.41 -15.42 15.29
CA PHE A 252 6.27 -14.41 15.90
C PHE A 252 5.77 -13.91 17.25
N TYR A 253 4.45 -13.91 17.47
CA TYR A 253 3.87 -13.47 18.75
C TYR A 253 3.61 -14.60 19.74
N LYS A 254 3.51 -15.86 19.30
CA LYS A 254 3.50 -17.00 20.20
C LYS A 254 4.85 -17.21 20.94
N GLU A 255 5.95 -16.90 20.25
CA GLU A 255 7.30 -17.03 20.83
C GLU A 255 7.68 -15.91 21.80
N LYS A 256 6.89 -14.84 21.87
CA LYS A 256 7.17 -13.66 22.73
C LYS A 256 6.21 -13.48 23.91
N GLN A 257 5.27 -14.39 24.08
CA GLN A 257 4.45 -14.54 25.28
C GLN A 257 5.07 -15.57 26.24
#